data_84a00bb99c08e5873735ca5c4937ec5e
#
_entry.id   84a00bb99c08e5873735ca5c4937ec5e
#
_cell.length_a   1.000
_cell.length_b   1.000
_cell.length_c   1.000
_cell.angle_alpha   90.00
_cell.angle_beta   90.00
_cell.angle_gamma   90.00
#
_symmetry.space_group_name_H-M   'P 1'
#
loop_
_entity.id
_entity.type
_entity.pdbx_description
1 polymer ?
#
loop_
_entity_poly.entity_id
_entity_poly.type
_entity_poly.pdbx_seq_one_letter_code
_entity_poly.pdbx_strand_id
1 'polypeptide(L)'
;LGCVFLGLRVNVIGAPSHGRATLLVSNHISWTDIIAIGSVADVTFVAKREVGNWPFVGMMANLQRTIYVDRTRRADAGRTAQAMGRHMAGGNAVLLFAEGQSDIGTHVLPFRSALIGAAQHAMLDAGASDVLIQPLTIAYTRLQGLAVSRNERSLIAWIKSKSVKQNIAEILSGPVKDVTVAFGAPMPLSQGDDRKAVTKAAENQVRATLVALNRGGDLPAPR
;
A
#
# COMPACT_ATOMS: atom_id res chain seq x y z
N LEU A 1 -14.89 8.94 -8.41
CA LEU A 1 -15.78 8.05 -9.23
C LEU A 1 -15.50 6.57 -8.97
N GLY A 2 -14.25 6.08 -9.06
CA GLY A 2 -13.92 4.65 -8.86
C GLY A 2 -14.38 4.08 -7.53
N CYS A 3 -14.16 4.79 -6.42
CA CYS A 3 -14.61 4.35 -5.10
C CYS A 3 -16.13 4.18 -5.02
N VAL A 4 -16.89 5.12 -5.57
CA VAL A 4 -18.37 5.05 -5.58
C VAL A 4 -18.84 3.83 -6.37
N PHE A 5 -18.26 3.60 -7.56
CA PHE A 5 -18.59 2.46 -8.39
C PHE A 5 -18.32 1.11 -7.72
N LEU A 6 -17.26 1.03 -6.89
CA LEU A 6 -16.87 -0.17 -6.15
C LEU A 6 -17.55 -0.28 -4.77
N GLY A 7 -18.42 0.68 -4.42
CA GLY A 7 -19.04 0.75 -3.10
C GLY A 7 -18.03 0.94 -1.97
N LEU A 8 -16.96 1.73 -2.22
CA LEU A 8 -15.96 2.05 -1.19
C LEU A 8 -16.27 3.41 -0.57
N ARG A 9 -16.41 3.45 0.76
CA ARG A 9 -16.43 4.68 1.56
C ARG A 9 -15.08 4.83 2.22
N VAL A 10 -14.30 5.82 1.78
CA VAL A 10 -12.92 6.00 2.24
C VAL A 10 -12.87 7.00 3.37
N ASN A 11 -12.37 6.58 4.54
CA ASN A 11 -12.02 7.43 5.66
C ASN A 11 -10.52 7.65 5.67
N VAL A 12 -10.06 8.86 5.97
CA VAL A 12 -8.65 9.23 6.00
C VAL A 12 -8.27 9.66 7.41
N ILE A 13 -7.13 9.16 7.89
CA ILE A 13 -6.53 9.56 9.15
C ILE A 13 -5.09 9.98 8.88
N GLY A 14 -4.71 11.18 9.29
CA GLY A 14 -3.42 11.77 8.97
C GLY A 14 -3.32 12.24 7.52
N ALA A 15 -2.11 12.45 7.05
CA ALA A 15 -1.81 12.90 5.68
C ALA A 15 -0.46 12.36 5.21
N PRO A 16 -0.24 12.21 3.89
CA PRO A 16 1.08 11.92 3.35
C PRO A 16 2.04 13.07 3.63
N SER A 17 3.33 12.75 3.82
CA SER A 17 4.39 13.75 3.90
C SER A 17 4.59 14.42 2.56
N HIS A 18 4.84 15.71 2.55
CA HIS A 18 5.06 16.51 1.35
C HIS A 18 6.45 17.14 1.34
N GLY A 19 6.94 17.49 0.15
CA GLY A 19 8.18 18.26 -0.04
C GLY A 19 9.47 17.48 0.18
N ARG A 20 9.39 16.17 0.47
CA ARG A 20 10.54 15.27 0.62
C ARG A 20 10.29 13.95 -0.09
N ALA A 21 11.35 13.30 -0.53
CA ALA A 21 11.29 11.98 -1.13
C ALA A 21 10.68 10.98 -0.12
N THR A 22 9.44 10.55 -0.34
CA THR A 22 8.68 9.73 0.61
C THR A 22 8.33 8.37 0.03
N LEU A 23 8.71 7.31 0.75
CA LEU A 23 8.29 5.95 0.49
C LEU A 23 7.20 5.56 1.50
N LEU A 24 5.97 5.48 1.03
CA LEU A 24 4.86 4.91 1.80
C LEU A 24 4.97 3.39 1.82
N VAL A 25 4.98 2.79 3.00
CA VAL A 25 5.05 1.34 3.18
C VAL A 25 3.78 0.84 3.84
N SER A 26 3.07 -0.07 3.15
CA SER A 26 1.72 -0.47 3.54
C SER A 26 1.55 -1.98 3.62
N ASN A 27 0.55 -2.41 4.43
CA ASN A 27 -0.07 -3.71 4.29
C ASN A 27 -0.92 -3.78 3.01
N HIS A 28 -1.34 -4.97 2.60
CA HIS A 28 -2.09 -5.20 1.36
C HIS A 28 -3.22 -6.21 1.56
N ILE A 29 -4.43 -5.85 1.17
CA ILE A 29 -5.63 -6.69 1.35
C ILE A 29 -6.24 -7.06 0.00
N SER A 30 -6.40 -6.07 -0.89
CA SER A 30 -7.11 -6.25 -2.15
C SER A 30 -6.56 -5.32 -3.24
N TRP A 31 -6.84 -5.61 -4.50
CA TRP A 31 -6.57 -4.67 -5.59
C TRP A 31 -7.33 -3.34 -5.42
N THR A 32 -8.43 -3.36 -4.68
CA THR A 32 -9.20 -2.14 -4.34
C THR A 32 -8.44 -1.18 -3.43
N ASP A 33 -7.36 -1.62 -2.76
CA ASP A 33 -6.47 -0.77 -1.98
C ASP A 33 -5.87 0.34 -2.84
N ILE A 34 -5.52 0.02 -4.10
CA ILE A 34 -4.96 0.98 -5.07
C ILE A 34 -5.98 2.10 -5.33
N ILE A 35 -7.25 1.74 -5.50
CA ILE A 35 -8.33 2.70 -5.76
C ILE A 35 -8.62 3.56 -4.53
N ALA A 36 -8.68 2.93 -3.35
CA ALA A 36 -8.93 3.63 -2.10
C ALA A 36 -7.82 4.62 -1.77
N ILE A 37 -6.56 4.19 -1.81
CA ILE A 37 -5.41 5.05 -1.51
C ILE A 37 -5.24 6.13 -2.57
N GLY A 38 -5.34 5.80 -3.87
CA GLY A 38 -5.23 6.76 -4.96
C GLY A 38 -6.38 7.77 -5.03
N SER A 39 -7.49 7.55 -4.30
CA SER A 39 -8.57 8.53 -4.19
C SER A 39 -8.27 9.63 -3.16
N VAL A 40 -7.31 9.42 -2.28
CA VAL A 40 -7.04 10.31 -1.12
C VAL A 40 -5.61 10.82 -1.07
N ALA A 41 -4.72 10.26 -1.90
CA ALA A 41 -3.33 10.69 -1.98
C ALA A 41 -2.80 10.59 -3.42
N ASP A 42 -2.03 11.59 -3.85
CA ASP A 42 -1.29 11.54 -5.12
C ASP A 42 -0.01 10.72 -4.92
N VAL A 43 -0.10 9.43 -5.24
CA VAL A 43 0.96 8.47 -5.03
C VAL A 43 1.19 7.62 -6.28
N THR A 44 2.44 7.24 -6.51
CA THR A 44 2.82 6.29 -7.55
C THR A 44 2.91 4.88 -6.94
N PHE A 45 2.15 3.94 -7.45
CA PHE A 45 2.16 2.56 -6.96
C PHE A 45 3.28 1.74 -7.59
N VAL A 46 3.76 0.74 -6.85
CA VAL A 46 4.68 -0.28 -7.36
C VAL A 46 3.96 -1.63 -7.39
N ALA A 47 3.76 -2.19 -8.58
CA ALA A 47 3.06 -3.45 -8.77
C ALA A 47 3.87 -4.45 -9.60
N LYS A 48 3.52 -5.74 -9.54
CA LYS A 48 4.07 -6.76 -10.43
C LYS A 48 3.64 -6.51 -11.87
N ARG A 49 4.52 -6.80 -12.84
CA ARG A 49 4.23 -6.62 -14.28
C ARG A 49 2.96 -7.35 -14.73
N GLU A 50 2.71 -8.54 -14.20
CA GLU A 50 1.53 -9.35 -14.55
C GLU A 50 0.21 -8.64 -14.23
N VAL A 51 0.20 -7.78 -13.20
CA VAL A 51 -1.00 -7.02 -12.81
C VAL A 51 -1.44 -6.06 -13.90
N GLY A 52 -0.52 -5.51 -14.67
CA GLY A 52 -0.81 -4.62 -15.81
C GLY A 52 -1.61 -5.31 -16.92
N ASN A 53 -1.51 -6.63 -17.02
CA ASN A 53 -2.21 -7.42 -18.04
C ASN A 53 -3.60 -7.92 -17.59
N TRP A 54 -3.99 -7.63 -16.33
CA TRP A 54 -5.29 -8.09 -15.85
C TRP A 54 -6.40 -7.18 -16.34
N PRO A 55 -7.50 -7.74 -16.87
CA PRO A 55 -8.65 -6.96 -17.26
C PRO A 55 -9.13 -6.10 -16.08
N PHE A 56 -9.52 -4.85 -16.36
CA PHE A 56 -10.01 -3.88 -15.39
C PHE A 56 -8.96 -3.43 -14.35
N VAL A 57 -8.32 -4.35 -13.61
CA VAL A 57 -7.31 -4.03 -12.59
C VAL A 57 -6.08 -3.38 -13.23
N GLY A 58 -5.59 -3.90 -14.35
CA GLY A 58 -4.47 -3.32 -15.09
C GLY A 58 -4.80 -1.92 -15.63
N MET A 59 -6.03 -1.72 -16.14
CA MET A 59 -6.49 -0.40 -16.56
C MET A 59 -6.49 0.60 -15.39
N MET A 60 -7.01 0.21 -14.24
CA MET A 60 -7.04 1.05 -13.03
C MET A 60 -5.62 1.36 -12.53
N ALA A 61 -4.73 0.36 -12.51
CA ALA A 61 -3.33 0.54 -12.14
C ALA A 61 -2.60 1.49 -13.10
N ASN A 62 -2.86 1.41 -14.39
CA ASN A 62 -2.28 2.32 -15.38
C ASN A 62 -2.73 3.77 -15.20
N LEU A 63 -4.00 3.99 -14.86
CA LEU A 63 -4.53 5.32 -14.55
C LEU A 63 -3.86 5.94 -13.31
N GLN A 64 -3.34 5.11 -12.40
CA GLN A 64 -2.62 5.52 -11.18
C GLN A 64 -1.10 5.63 -11.38
N ARG A 65 -0.61 5.74 -12.62
CA ARG A 65 0.83 5.87 -12.96
C ARG A 65 1.69 4.78 -12.31
N THR A 66 1.18 3.53 -12.25
CA THR A 66 1.84 2.41 -11.58
C THR A 66 3.16 2.06 -12.25
N ILE A 67 4.21 1.92 -11.45
CA ILE A 67 5.51 1.38 -11.86
C ILE A 67 5.45 -0.14 -11.80
N TYR A 68 5.62 -0.81 -12.95
CA TYR A 68 5.61 -2.26 -13.01
C TYR A 68 6.99 -2.86 -12.83
N VAL A 69 7.09 -3.85 -11.93
CA VAL A 69 8.33 -4.55 -11.60
C VAL A 69 8.26 -5.98 -12.08
N ASP A 70 9.26 -6.41 -12.84
CA ASP A 70 9.53 -7.81 -13.10
C ASP A 70 10.54 -8.34 -12.06
N ARG A 71 10.04 -9.10 -11.07
CA ARG A 71 10.88 -9.63 -9.99
C ARG A 71 11.75 -10.82 -10.41
N THR A 72 11.53 -11.34 -11.61
CA THR A 72 12.29 -12.49 -12.13
C THR A 72 13.60 -12.08 -12.80
N ARG A 73 13.68 -10.81 -13.22
CA ARG A 73 14.86 -10.27 -13.92
C ARG A 73 15.61 -9.27 -13.05
N ARG A 74 16.82 -9.65 -12.60
CA ARG A 74 17.71 -8.73 -11.84
C ARG A 74 17.97 -7.40 -12.56
N ALA A 75 18.03 -7.42 -13.90
CA ALA A 75 18.23 -6.22 -14.72
C ALA A 75 17.03 -5.22 -14.63
N ASP A 76 15.82 -5.70 -14.35
CA ASP A 76 14.65 -4.82 -14.20
C ASP A 76 14.60 -4.15 -12.81
N ALA A 77 15.30 -4.67 -11.82
CA ALA A 77 15.39 -4.05 -10.50
C ALA A 77 15.99 -2.63 -10.58
N GLY A 78 17.07 -2.46 -11.35
CA GLY A 78 17.70 -1.16 -11.57
C GLY A 78 16.80 -0.16 -12.32
N ARG A 79 16.06 -0.61 -13.35
CA ARG A 79 15.11 0.26 -14.07
C ARG A 79 13.94 0.69 -13.20
N THR A 80 13.41 -0.24 -12.42
CA THR A 80 12.34 0.05 -11.46
C THR A 80 12.81 1.05 -10.42
N ALA A 81 13.99 0.80 -9.88
CA ALA A 81 14.69 1.65 -8.97
C ALA A 81 14.80 3.08 -9.53
N GLN A 82 15.30 3.22 -10.75
CA GLN A 82 15.43 4.51 -11.42
C GLN A 82 14.09 5.19 -11.72
N ALA A 83 13.04 4.42 -12.05
CA ALA A 83 11.69 4.96 -12.24
C ALA A 83 11.11 5.49 -10.93
N MET A 84 11.26 4.74 -9.82
CA MET A 84 10.85 5.19 -8.48
C MET A 84 11.58 6.48 -8.10
N GLY A 85 12.90 6.51 -8.25
CA GLY A 85 13.70 7.68 -7.94
C GLY A 85 13.27 8.94 -8.71
N ARG A 86 12.98 8.82 -10.00
CA ARG A 86 12.49 9.96 -10.82
C ARG A 86 11.15 10.51 -10.33
N HIS A 87 10.21 9.63 -9.96
CA HIS A 87 8.91 10.06 -9.43
C HIS A 87 9.07 10.78 -8.08
N MET A 88 9.98 10.32 -7.26
CA MET A 88 10.22 10.90 -5.93
C MET A 88 11.05 12.19 -5.99
N ALA A 89 11.97 12.31 -6.93
CA ALA A 89 12.69 13.57 -7.19
C ALA A 89 11.74 14.70 -7.62
N GLY A 90 10.59 14.35 -8.21
CA GLY A 90 9.49 15.28 -8.51
C GLY A 90 8.62 15.64 -7.29
N GLY A 91 8.97 15.20 -6.08
CA GLY A 91 8.19 15.44 -4.85
C GLY A 91 6.97 14.53 -4.66
N ASN A 92 6.79 13.53 -5.55
CA ASN A 92 5.68 12.57 -5.47
C ASN A 92 6.05 11.41 -4.52
N ALA A 93 5.10 11.01 -3.68
CA ALA A 93 5.28 9.82 -2.85
C ALA A 93 5.16 8.54 -3.69
N VAL A 94 5.99 7.54 -3.37
CA VAL A 94 5.89 6.20 -3.94
C VAL A 94 5.33 5.26 -2.90
N LEU A 95 4.33 4.45 -3.28
CA LEU A 95 3.72 3.48 -2.38
C LEU A 95 4.17 2.06 -2.72
N LEU A 96 4.64 1.37 -1.69
CA LEU A 96 5.06 -0.01 -1.72
C LEU A 96 4.22 -0.86 -0.76
N PHE A 97 3.53 -1.89 -1.27
CA PHE A 97 2.95 -2.92 -0.42
C PHE A 97 4.08 -3.83 0.10
N ALA A 98 4.57 -3.51 1.31
CA ALA A 98 5.81 -4.07 1.85
C ALA A 98 5.71 -5.55 2.23
N GLU A 99 4.51 -6.09 2.38
CA GLU A 99 4.23 -7.53 2.55
C GLU A 99 4.58 -8.35 1.30
N GLY A 100 4.55 -7.72 0.12
CA GLY A 100 4.82 -8.36 -1.17
C GLY A 100 3.75 -9.31 -1.67
N GLN A 101 2.65 -9.46 -0.96
CA GLN A 101 1.42 -10.18 -1.33
C GLN A 101 0.25 -9.60 -0.55
N SER A 102 -0.98 -9.86 -1.01
CA SER A 102 -2.19 -9.53 -0.28
C SER A 102 -2.57 -10.61 0.72
N ASP A 103 -3.27 -10.21 1.79
CA ASP A 103 -3.79 -11.07 2.85
C ASP A 103 -5.20 -10.64 3.27
N ILE A 104 -5.86 -11.42 4.15
CA ILE A 104 -7.24 -11.16 4.59
C ILE A 104 -7.41 -9.92 5.49
N GLY A 105 -6.32 -9.28 5.89
CA GLY A 105 -6.34 -8.06 6.69
C GLY A 105 -6.72 -8.25 8.17
N THR A 106 -6.57 -9.47 8.71
CA THR A 106 -6.69 -9.73 10.15
C THR A 106 -5.40 -9.46 10.91
N HIS A 107 -4.28 -9.52 10.20
CA HIS A 107 -2.93 -9.28 10.71
C HIS A 107 -2.05 -8.69 9.61
N VAL A 108 -0.88 -8.23 9.97
CA VAL A 108 0.13 -7.73 9.03
C VAL A 108 1.18 -8.81 8.82
N LEU A 109 1.44 -9.17 7.57
CA LEU A 109 2.53 -10.06 7.21
C LEU A 109 3.89 -9.35 7.40
N PRO A 110 4.98 -10.09 7.59
CA PRO A 110 6.30 -9.48 7.74
C PRO A 110 6.67 -8.61 6.54
N PHE A 111 7.11 -7.38 6.79
CA PHE A 111 7.57 -6.47 5.76
C PHE A 111 8.92 -6.93 5.21
N ARG A 112 9.05 -6.89 3.90
CA ARG A 112 10.26 -7.32 3.19
C ARG A 112 11.29 -6.19 3.13
N SER A 113 12.25 -6.18 4.05
CA SER A 113 13.30 -5.16 4.09
C SER A 113 14.11 -5.04 2.78
N ALA A 114 14.22 -6.11 2.00
CA ALA A 114 14.86 -6.09 0.69
C ALA A 114 14.11 -5.19 -0.32
N LEU A 115 12.76 -5.13 -0.25
CA LEU A 115 11.96 -4.25 -1.11
C LEU A 115 12.16 -2.79 -0.73
N ILE A 116 12.17 -2.50 0.57
CA ILE A 116 12.41 -1.15 1.09
C ILE A 116 13.82 -0.68 0.74
N GLY A 117 14.82 -1.56 0.87
CA GLY A 117 16.20 -1.23 0.50
C GLY A 117 16.39 -0.98 -1.00
N ALA A 118 15.73 -1.76 -1.86
CA ALA A 118 15.77 -1.50 -3.29
C ALA A 118 15.16 -0.12 -3.64
N ALA A 119 14.06 0.25 -2.97
CA ALA A 119 13.46 1.55 -3.11
C ALA A 119 14.39 2.67 -2.62
N GLN A 120 15.00 2.51 -1.44
CA GLN A 120 15.96 3.47 -0.88
C GLN A 120 17.15 3.69 -1.83
N HIS A 121 17.79 2.65 -2.32
CA HIS A 121 18.91 2.78 -3.29
C HIS A 121 18.48 3.55 -4.53
N ALA A 122 17.32 3.24 -5.05
CA ALA A 122 16.74 3.95 -6.18
C ALA A 122 16.62 5.45 -5.98
N MET A 123 16.22 5.83 -4.80
CA MET A 123 15.98 7.23 -4.43
C MET A 123 17.29 7.98 -4.27
N LEU A 124 18.27 7.34 -3.63
CA LEU A 124 19.62 7.88 -3.48
C LEU A 124 20.31 8.04 -4.83
N ASP A 125 20.19 7.03 -5.72
CA ASP A 125 20.74 7.07 -7.10
C ASP A 125 20.08 8.17 -7.95
N ALA A 126 18.83 8.55 -7.63
CA ALA A 126 18.13 9.65 -8.29
C ALA A 126 18.44 11.03 -7.70
N GLY A 127 19.36 11.12 -6.73
CA GLY A 127 19.82 12.36 -6.13
C GLY A 127 19.06 12.81 -4.88
N ALA A 128 18.23 11.94 -4.26
CA ALA A 128 17.66 12.24 -2.97
C ALA A 128 18.76 12.21 -1.89
N SER A 129 18.86 13.24 -1.07
CA SER A 129 19.81 13.29 0.05
C SER A 129 19.39 12.40 1.21
N ASP A 130 18.08 12.27 1.41
CA ASP A 130 17.44 11.42 2.42
C ASP A 130 16.05 10.97 1.93
N VAL A 131 15.55 9.92 2.57
CA VAL A 131 14.27 9.30 2.24
C VAL A 131 13.43 9.22 3.51
N LEU A 132 12.17 9.62 3.42
CA LEU A 132 11.20 9.36 4.47
C LEU A 132 10.51 8.02 4.23
N ILE A 133 10.53 7.14 5.21
CA ILE A 133 9.68 5.97 5.27
C ILE A 133 8.44 6.35 6.06
N GLN A 134 7.29 6.39 5.42
CA GLN A 134 6.03 6.67 6.10
C GLN A 134 5.15 5.43 6.10
N PRO A 135 4.81 4.88 7.27
CA PRO A 135 3.86 3.79 7.39
C PRO A 135 2.48 4.23 6.93
N LEU A 136 1.81 3.36 6.16
CA LEU A 136 0.43 3.53 5.77
C LEU A 136 -0.33 2.26 6.11
N THR A 137 -1.46 2.40 6.78
CA THR A 137 -2.32 1.27 7.10
C THR A 137 -3.60 1.37 6.31
N ILE A 138 -3.97 0.28 5.62
CA ILE A 138 -5.29 0.13 5.02
C ILE A 138 -6.07 -0.92 5.78
N ALA A 139 -7.34 -0.59 6.14
CA ALA A 139 -8.23 -1.47 6.87
C ALA A 139 -9.66 -1.36 6.35
N TYR A 140 -10.27 -2.50 6.01
CA TYR A 140 -11.72 -2.58 5.74
C TYR A 140 -12.43 -2.86 7.06
N THR A 141 -13.07 -1.85 7.60
CA THR A 141 -13.57 -1.88 8.98
C THR A 141 -15.04 -2.26 9.08
N ARG A 142 -15.85 -1.94 8.05
CA ARG A 142 -17.29 -2.20 8.06
C ARG A 142 -17.78 -2.66 6.69
N LEU A 143 -18.83 -3.50 6.71
CA LEU A 143 -19.67 -3.82 5.55
C LEU A 143 -21.09 -3.35 5.86
N GLN A 144 -21.66 -2.49 5.00
CA GLN A 144 -22.98 -1.86 5.22
C GLN A 144 -23.14 -1.22 6.61
N GLY A 145 -22.07 -0.63 7.13
CA GLY A 145 -22.07 0.01 8.45
C GLY A 145 -21.85 -0.94 9.65
N LEU A 146 -21.85 -2.26 9.45
CA LEU A 146 -21.56 -3.25 10.49
C LEU A 146 -20.09 -3.66 10.48
N ALA A 147 -19.51 -3.93 11.66
CA ALA A 147 -18.12 -4.38 11.77
C ALA A 147 -17.89 -5.65 10.96
N VAL A 148 -16.81 -5.67 10.17
CA VAL A 148 -16.47 -6.82 9.32
C VAL A 148 -16.09 -8.03 10.18
N SER A 149 -16.83 -9.11 10.06
CA SER A 149 -16.48 -10.39 10.68
C SER A 149 -15.28 -11.05 9.99
N ARG A 150 -14.66 -12.01 10.66
CA ARG A 150 -13.51 -12.75 10.11
C ARG A 150 -13.84 -13.45 8.79
N ASN A 151 -15.04 -14.01 8.65
CA ASN A 151 -15.47 -14.72 7.44
C ASN A 151 -15.74 -13.77 6.28
N GLU A 152 -16.32 -12.61 6.55
CA GLU A 152 -16.64 -11.61 5.52
C GLU A 152 -15.40 -10.94 4.93
N ARG A 153 -14.27 -10.94 5.65
CA ARG A 153 -12.99 -10.39 5.11
C ARG A 153 -12.59 -11.09 3.82
N SER A 154 -12.91 -12.36 3.68
CA SER A 154 -12.63 -13.10 2.44
C SER A 154 -13.37 -12.54 1.23
N LEU A 155 -14.52 -11.88 1.39
CA LEU A 155 -15.28 -11.26 0.29
C LEU A 155 -14.56 -10.03 -0.29
N ILE A 156 -13.73 -9.38 0.52
CA ILE A 156 -12.97 -8.19 0.13
C ILE A 156 -11.56 -8.58 -0.34
N ALA A 157 -10.90 -9.44 0.44
CA ALA A 157 -9.51 -9.78 0.24
C ALA A 157 -9.29 -10.55 -1.06
N TRP A 158 -8.19 -10.20 -1.74
CA TRP A 158 -7.72 -11.02 -2.84
C TRP A 158 -6.61 -11.96 -2.36
N ILE A 159 -6.98 -13.22 -2.18
CA ILE A 159 -6.10 -14.28 -1.67
C ILE A 159 -5.80 -15.31 -2.77
N LYS A 160 -4.70 -16.05 -2.63
CA LYS A 160 -4.21 -17.00 -3.64
C LYS A 160 -5.23 -18.05 -4.10
N SER A 161 -6.21 -18.39 -3.26
CA SER A 161 -7.26 -19.36 -3.56
C SER A 161 -8.35 -18.83 -4.49
N LYS A 162 -8.36 -17.52 -4.80
CA LYS A 162 -9.38 -16.89 -5.64
C LYS A 162 -8.81 -16.47 -6.99
N SER A 163 -9.58 -16.74 -8.04
CA SER A 163 -9.29 -16.16 -9.34
C SER A 163 -9.58 -14.66 -9.37
N VAL A 164 -8.89 -13.93 -10.25
CA VAL A 164 -9.12 -12.48 -10.44
C VAL A 164 -10.58 -12.20 -10.78
N LYS A 165 -11.17 -12.99 -11.69
CA LYS A 165 -12.59 -12.83 -12.11
C LYS A 165 -13.55 -13.01 -10.94
N GLN A 166 -13.35 -14.03 -10.12
CA GLN A 166 -14.18 -14.30 -8.95
C GLN A 166 -14.11 -13.14 -7.96
N ASN A 167 -12.91 -12.64 -7.63
CA ASN A 167 -12.76 -11.55 -6.68
C ASN A 167 -13.35 -10.24 -7.21
N ILE A 168 -13.21 -9.94 -8.51
CA ILE A 168 -13.88 -8.78 -9.13
C ILE A 168 -15.41 -8.91 -8.99
N ALA A 169 -15.98 -10.07 -9.29
CA ALA A 169 -17.42 -10.30 -9.17
C ALA A 169 -17.89 -10.11 -7.71
N GLU A 170 -17.18 -10.66 -6.73
CA GLU A 170 -17.48 -10.51 -5.30
C GLU A 170 -17.42 -9.03 -4.85
N ILE A 171 -16.44 -8.27 -5.33
CA ILE A 171 -16.32 -6.85 -5.02
C ILE A 171 -17.47 -6.03 -5.60
N LEU A 172 -17.84 -6.29 -6.88
CA LEU A 172 -18.87 -5.53 -7.59
C LEU A 172 -20.29 -5.86 -7.10
N SER A 173 -20.56 -7.12 -6.79
CA SER A 173 -21.86 -7.58 -6.26
C SER A 173 -21.98 -7.46 -4.75
N GLY A 174 -20.85 -7.18 -4.07
CA GLY A 174 -20.79 -7.15 -2.61
C GLY A 174 -21.36 -5.87 -2.01
N PRO A 175 -21.54 -5.86 -0.69
CA PRO A 175 -22.04 -4.70 0.06
C PRO A 175 -21.09 -3.52 0.01
N VAL A 176 -21.57 -2.34 0.43
CA VAL A 176 -20.75 -1.15 0.63
C VAL A 176 -19.70 -1.43 1.73
N LYS A 177 -18.48 -1.02 1.47
CA LYS A 177 -17.29 -1.29 2.29
C LYS A 177 -16.74 0.02 2.85
N ASP A 178 -16.66 0.14 4.17
CA ASP A 178 -15.96 1.26 4.79
C ASP A 178 -14.48 0.88 4.91
N VAL A 179 -13.63 1.68 4.27
CA VAL A 179 -12.19 1.48 4.25
C VAL A 179 -11.50 2.69 4.88
N THR A 180 -10.59 2.45 5.80
CA THR A 180 -9.77 3.50 6.43
C THR A 180 -8.35 3.43 5.89
N VAL A 181 -7.85 4.57 5.43
CA VAL A 181 -6.46 4.82 5.04
C VAL A 181 -5.84 5.69 6.11
N ALA A 182 -4.91 5.14 6.88
CA ALA A 182 -4.26 5.83 7.99
C ALA A 182 -2.77 6.04 7.71
N PHE A 183 -2.35 7.30 7.66
CA PHE A 183 -0.95 7.69 7.49
C PHE A 183 -0.30 7.78 8.87
N GLY A 184 0.80 7.03 9.06
CA GLY A 184 1.58 7.06 10.28
C GLY A 184 2.63 8.17 10.29
N ALA A 185 3.38 8.29 11.39
CA ALA A 185 4.47 9.23 11.49
C ALA A 185 5.61 8.84 10.54
N PRO A 186 6.14 9.79 9.74
CA PRO A 186 7.26 9.53 8.87
C PRO A 186 8.55 9.36 9.68
N MET A 187 9.41 8.44 9.24
CA MET A 187 10.70 8.14 9.81
C MET A 187 11.79 8.40 8.77
N PRO A 188 12.88 9.12 9.11
CA PRO A 188 14.00 9.28 8.18
C PRO A 188 14.70 7.93 7.96
N LEU A 189 15.20 7.72 6.75
CA LEU A 189 16.06 6.61 6.39
C LEU A 189 17.24 7.15 5.58
N SER A 190 18.36 7.37 6.25
CA SER A 190 19.60 7.88 5.66
C SER A 190 20.53 6.74 5.22
N GLN A 191 21.54 7.10 4.44
CA GLN A 191 22.61 6.16 4.08
C GLN A 191 23.42 5.81 5.34
N GLY A 192 23.37 4.54 5.74
CA GLY A 192 24.04 4.06 6.97
C GLY A 192 23.09 3.65 8.09
N ASP A 193 21.81 4.00 8.01
CA ASP A 193 20.82 3.56 8.99
C ASP A 193 20.56 2.04 8.87
N ASP A 194 20.23 1.42 10.01
CA ASP A 194 19.78 0.02 10.00
C ASP A 194 18.41 -0.11 9.33
N ARG A 195 18.45 -0.36 8.04
CA ARG A 195 17.24 -0.60 7.23
C ARG A 195 16.30 -1.63 7.85
N LYS A 196 16.83 -2.69 8.50
CA LYS A 196 15.99 -3.71 9.12
C LYS A 196 15.25 -3.16 10.32
N ALA A 197 15.90 -2.34 11.12
CA ALA A 197 15.30 -1.68 12.26
C ALA A 197 14.18 -0.73 11.82
N VAL A 198 14.42 0.13 10.82
CA VAL A 198 13.40 1.05 10.27
C VAL A 198 12.23 0.27 9.65
N THR A 199 12.51 -0.81 8.89
CA THR A 199 11.46 -1.68 8.34
C THR A 199 10.59 -2.28 9.45
N LYS A 200 11.22 -2.74 10.53
CA LYS A 200 10.50 -3.35 11.66
C LYS A 200 9.68 -2.32 12.44
N ALA A 201 10.20 -1.12 12.62
CA ALA A 201 9.45 -0.02 13.23
C ALA A 201 8.20 0.33 12.42
N ALA A 202 8.33 0.46 11.09
CA ALA A 202 7.20 0.70 10.18
C ALA A 202 6.17 -0.44 10.24
N GLU A 203 6.61 -1.71 10.18
CA GLU A 203 5.74 -2.88 10.32
C GLU A 203 4.97 -2.85 11.64
N ASN A 204 5.64 -2.57 12.76
CA ASN A 204 5.02 -2.53 14.07
C ASN A 204 3.97 -1.43 14.16
N GLN A 205 4.22 -0.25 13.57
CA GLN A 205 3.25 0.83 13.53
C GLN A 205 2.03 0.47 12.70
N VAL A 206 2.21 -0.09 11.49
CA VAL A 206 1.11 -0.56 10.64
C VAL A 206 0.30 -1.65 11.36
N ARG A 207 0.97 -2.59 12.03
CA ARG A 207 0.33 -3.66 12.80
C ARG A 207 -0.51 -3.10 13.95
N ALA A 208 0.03 -2.18 14.73
CA ALA A 208 -0.68 -1.58 15.86
C ALA A 208 -1.92 -0.81 15.39
N THR A 209 -1.76 -0.02 14.31
CA THR A 209 -2.85 0.74 13.69
C THR A 209 -3.93 -0.19 13.12
N LEU A 210 -3.54 -1.27 12.40
CA LEU A 210 -4.50 -2.25 11.86
C LEU A 210 -5.31 -2.92 12.96
N VAL A 211 -4.65 -3.30 14.06
CA VAL A 211 -5.33 -3.91 15.23
C VAL A 211 -6.32 -2.94 15.85
N ALA A 212 -5.93 -1.68 16.05
CA ALA A 212 -6.81 -0.65 16.60
C ALA A 212 -8.05 -0.44 15.70
N LEU A 213 -7.84 -0.24 14.39
CA LEU A 213 -8.93 -0.04 13.42
C LEU A 213 -9.88 -1.25 13.35
N ASN A 214 -9.34 -2.48 13.36
CA ASN A 214 -10.15 -3.69 13.32
C ASN A 214 -10.98 -3.93 14.58
N ARG A 215 -10.57 -3.34 15.71
CA ARG A 215 -11.28 -3.41 17.01
C ARG A 215 -12.18 -2.21 17.25
N GLY A 216 -12.16 -1.20 16.40
CA GLY A 216 -12.87 0.06 16.61
C GLY A 216 -12.34 0.85 17.81
N GLY A 217 -11.06 0.65 18.15
CA GLY A 217 -10.38 1.34 19.24
C GLY A 217 -9.63 2.59 18.79
N ASP A 218 -9.09 3.33 19.77
CA ASP A 218 -8.27 4.50 19.52
C ASP A 218 -6.97 4.11 18.80
N LEU A 219 -6.51 5.00 17.92
CA LEU A 219 -5.24 4.80 17.25
C LEU A 219 -4.08 4.95 18.24
N PRO A 220 -3.00 4.13 18.06
CA PRO A 220 -1.81 4.31 18.87
C PRO A 220 -1.23 5.71 18.64
N ALA A 221 -0.81 6.37 19.72
CA ALA A 221 -0.11 7.65 19.62
C ALA A 221 1.12 7.51 18.70
N PRO A 222 1.41 8.49 17.84
CA PRO A 222 2.65 8.50 17.08
C PRO A 222 3.84 8.52 18.06
N ARG A 223 4.73 7.55 17.93
CA ARG A 223 5.98 7.48 18.70
C ARG A 223 7.11 8.11 17.92
#